data_c916967d4674f52a660ec3c6e13cdfee
#
_entry.id   c916967d4674f52a660ec3c6e13cdfee
#
_cell.length_a   1.000
_cell.length_b   1.000
_cell.length_c   1.000
_cell.angle_alpha   90.00
_cell.angle_beta   90.00
_cell.angle_gamma   90.00
#
_symmetry.space_group_name_H-M   'P 1'
#
loop_
_entity.id
_entity.type
_entity.pdbx_description
1 polymer ?
#
loop_
_entity_poly.entity_id
_entity_poly.type
_entity_poly.pdbx_seq_one_letter_code
_entity_poly.pdbx_strand_id
1 'polypeptide(L)'
;MITAETVNGIVSFQANGLPVVSLYCRVDPGASQREVRARVDSLLDQIRPLAKDRDFDHRYRLSVRADIEHIKDALGSERWPPGTIAIFSCSGRDFYQEIPLPRRVRDQVMVDAAPLARPMLAVLGEYYRSCVLVVNRERAPVWEMYQDQMREVETVTDPLRQAGNTRTRAEDRIQNRVDEQSKRHFRRVAQVIDQLLRTDGYDVLVVGGHACELGEFFRLLPHELRGRVAGTFWADPAATPVAEIRRSAQGIVQCYQREQDQRLVDQLLELAAAGGPAALGPGFR
;
A
#
# COMPACT_ATOMS: atom_id res chain seq x y z
N MET A 1 -11.24 -1.39 -2.79
CA MET A 1 -9.92 -1.59 -2.16
C MET A 1 -9.27 -2.77 -2.87
N ILE A 2 -8.02 -2.66 -3.30
CA ILE A 2 -7.30 -3.78 -3.92
C ILE A 2 -6.93 -4.76 -2.81
N THR A 3 -7.37 -6.00 -2.92
CA THR A 3 -7.07 -7.06 -1.97
C THR A 3 -5.96 -7.97 -2.51
N ALA A 4 -5.21 -8.62 -1.60
CA ALA A 4 -4.24 -9.63 -1.99
C ALA A 4 -4.89 -10.77 -2.81
N GLU A 5 -6.13 -11.09 -2.53
CA GLU A 5 -6.93 -12.08 -3.26
C GLU A 5 -7.17 -11.66 -4.71
N THR A 6 -7.55 -10.38 -4.94
CA THR A 6 -7.71 -9.83 -6.30
C THR A 6 -6.40 -9.89 -7.10
N VAL A 7 -5.28 -9.52 -6.47
CA VAL A 7 -3.96 -9.56 -7.10
C VAL A 7 -3.56 -11.00 -7.44
N ASN A 8 -3.72 -11.92 -6.50
CA ASN A 8 -3.44 -13.34 -6.71
C ASN A 8 -4.33 -13.94 -7.80
N GLY A 9 -5.61 -13.55 -7.86
CA GLY A 9 -6.54 -13.98 -8.90
C GLY A 9 -6.07 -13.58 -10.30
N ILE A 10 -5.49 -12.36 -10.45
CA ILE A 10 -4.96 -11.91 -11.75
C ILE A 10 -3.65 -12.63 -12.08
N VAL A 11 -2.72 -12.70 -11.13
CA VAL A 11 -1.40 -13.31 -11.36
C VAL A 11 -1.50 -14.80 -11.66
N SER A 12 -2.45 -15.51 -11.02
CA SER A 12 -2.66 -16.95 -11.19
C SER A 12 -3.64 -17.30 -12.32
N PHE A 13 -4.24 -16.29 -12.98
CA PHE A 13 -5.21 -16.53 -14.04
C PHE A 13 -4.57 -17.24 -15.24
N GLN A 14 -5.23 -18.32 -15.68
CA GLN A 14 -4.81 -19.10 -16.84
C GLN A 14 -5.88 -19.03 -17.95
N ALA A 15 -5.51 -18.45 -19.06
CA ALA A 15 -6.39 -18.28 -20.20
C ALA A 15 -6.57 -19.56 -21.04
N ASN A 16 -5.74 -20.60 -20.83
CA ASN A 16 -5.80 -21.90 -21.53
C ASN A 16 -5.81 -21.75 -23.05
N GLY A 17 -4.87 -20.98 -23.58
CA GLY A 17 -4.70 -20.77 -25.04
C GLY A 17 -5.56 -19.65 -25.63
N LEU A 18 -6.37 -18.94 -24.84
CA LEU A 18 -7.06 -17.75 -25.24
C LEU A 18 -6.23 -16.49 -24.94
N PRO A 19 -6.45 -15.39 -25.67
CA PRO A 19 -5.78 -14.14 -25.39
C PRO A 19 -6.36 -13.44 -24.17
N VAL A 20 -5.50 -12.72 -23.42
CA VAL A 20 -5.87 -11.80 -22.35
C VAL A 20 -5.53 -10.40 -22.79
N VAL A 21 -6.50 -9.52 -22.80
CA VAL A 21 -6.30 -8.09 -23.00
C VAL A 21 -5.93 -7.46 -21.67
N SER A 22 -4.77 -6.82 -21.60
CA SER A 22 -4.30 -6.06 -20.44
C SER A 22 -4.14 -4.60 -20.82
N LEU A 23 -4.89 -3.70 -20.19
CA LEU A 23 -4.91 -2.28 -20.51
C LEU A 23 -4.57 -1.46 -19.25
N TYR A 24 -3.69 -0.49 -19.41
CA TYR A 24 -3.36 0.51 -18.40
C TYR A 24 -3.65 1.89 -18.97
N CYS A 25 -4.56 2.63 -18.34
CA CYS A 25 -4.96 3.96 -18.76
C CYS A 25 -4.81 4.95 -17.59
N ARG A 26 -4.06 6.01 -17.79
CA ARG A 26 -3.87 7.08 -16.82
C ARG A 26 -5.15 7.90 -16.66
N VAL A 27 -5.46 8.21 -15.40
CA VAL A 27 -6.54 9.12 -14.99
C VAL A 27 -5.91 10.36 -14.35
N ASP A 28 -5.95 11.48 -15.04
CA ASP A 28 -5.43 12.74 -14.52
C ASP A 28 -6.38 13.34 -13.46
N PRO A 29 -5.88 14.09 -12.47
CA PRO A 29 -6.72 14.80 -11.52
C PRO A 29 -7.68 15.75 -12.27
N GLY A 30 -8.98 15.60 -12.03
CA GLY A 30 -10.01 16.41 -12.70
C GLY A 30 -10.39 15.97 -14.11
N ALA A 31 -9.80 14.89 -14.64
CA ALA A 31 -10.19 14.36 -15.94
C ALA A 31 -11.68 14.00 -15.95
N SER A 32 -12.34 14.39 -17.02
CA SER A 32 -13.73 14.00 -17.27
C SER A 32 -13.79 12.53 -17.70
N GLN A 33 -14.90 11.88 -17.43
CA GLN A 33 -15.15 10.51 -17.86
C GLN A 33 -15.02 10.36 -19.40
N ARG A 34 -15.41 11.39 -20.15
CA ARG A 34 -15.29 11.41 -21.61
C ARG A 34 -13.83 11.38 -22.06
N GLU A 35 -12.94 12.10 -21.38
CA GLU A 35 -11.50 12.11 -21.70
C GLU A 35 -10.86 10.75 -21.41
N VAL A 36 -11.21 10.12 -20.27
CA VAL A 36 -10.71 8.78 -19.93
C VAL A 36 -11.19 7.76 -20.97
N ARG A 37 -12.47 7.78 -21.33
CA ARG A 37 -13.03 6.90 -22.37
C ARG A 37 -12.33 7.09 -23.72
N ALA A 38 -12.14 8.32 -24.17
CA ALA A 38 -11.45 8.58 -25.43
C ALA A 38 -10.01 8.03 -25.42
N ARG A 39 -9.33 8.09 -24.29
CA ARG A 39 -7.98 7.52 -24.11
C ARG A 39 -8.01 6.00 -24.15
N VAL A 40 -8.97 5.36 -23.49
CA VAL A 40 -9.15 3.90 -23.56
C VAL A 40 -9.50 3.47 -24.98
N ASP A 41 -10.40 4.15 -25.66
CA ASP A 41 -10.73 3.86 -27.06
C ASP A 41 -9.50 3.93 -27.95
N SER A 42 -8.65 4.95 -27.77
CA SER A 42 -7.39 5.09 -28.51
C SER A 42 -6.41 3.94 -28.26
N LEU A 43 -6.37 3.42 -27.02
CA LEU A 43 -5.55 2.25 -26.68
C LEU A 43 -6.13 0.98 -27.31
N LEU A 44 -7.43 0.77 -27.23
CA LEU A 44 -8.10 -0.40 -27.82
C LEU A 44 -7.98 -0.42 -29.34
N ASP A 45 -7.93 0.75 -29.99
CA ASP A 45 -7.72 0.83 -31.43
C ASP A 45 -6.36 0.26 -31.88
N GLN A 46 -5.34 0.25 -31.00
CA GLN A 46 -4.02 -0.35 -31.28
C GLN A 46 -4.09 -1.88 -31.42
N ILE A 47 -5.00 -2.54 -30.69
CA ILE A 47 -5.15 -4.00 -30.74
C ILE A 47 -6.28 -4.46 -31.66
N ARG A 48 -7.10 -3.55 -32.19
CA ARG A 48 -8.19 -3.86 -33.12
C ARG A 48 -7.73 -4.63 -34.41
N PRO A 49 -6.53 -4.40 -34.96
CA PRO A 49 -6.02 -5.20 -36.07
C PRO A 49 -5.90 -6.69 -35.73
N LEU A 50 -5.55 -7.06 -34.51
CA LEU A 50 -5.42 -8.46 -34.06
C LEU A 50 -6.74 -9.23 -34.16
N ALA A 51 -7.87 -8.55 -33.95
CA ALA A 51 -9.21 -9.15 -34.14
C ALA A 51 -9.56 -9.50 -35.60
N LYS A 52 -8.77 -9.02 -36.56
CA LYS A 52 -8.98 -9.24 -38.01
C LYS A 52 -7.82 -10.02 -38.63
N ASP A 53 -6.73 -10.22 -37.91
CA ASP A 53 -5.53 -10.86 -38.43
C ASP A 53 -5.79 -12.35 -38.64
N ARG A 54 -5.51 -12.84 -39.87
CA ARG A 54 -5.74 -14.22 -40.30
C ARG A 54 -4.67 -15.19 -39.82
N ASP A 55 -3.55 -14.68 -39.30
CA ASP A 55 -2.47 -15.50 -38.73
C ASP A 55 -2.86 -16.10 -37.37
N PHE A 56 -3.89 -15.50 -36.74
CA PHE A 56 -4.47 -16.03 -35.52
C PHE A 56 -5.70 -16.90 -35.79
N ASP A 57 -5.90 -17.88 -34.93
CA ASP A 57 -7.05 -18.77 -34.98
C ASP A 57 -8.38 -17.98 -34.82
N HIS A 58 -9.47 -18.57 -35.26
CA HIS A 58 -10.80 -17.95 -35.21
C HIS A 58 -11.25 -17.65 -33.79
N ARG A 59 -10.97 -18.54 -32.83
CA ARG A 59 -11.33 -18.35 -31.40
C ARG A 59 -10.57 -17.19 -30.79
N TYR A 60 -9.27 -17.07 -31.10
CA TYR A 60 -8.43 -15.96 -30.68
C TYR A 60 -9.01 -14.62 -31.12
N ARG A 61 -9.31 -14.50 -32.41
CA ARG A 61 -9.87 -13.25 -32.98
C ARG A 61 -11.22 -12.88 -32.39
N LEU A 62 -12.10 -13.87 -32.16
CA LEU A 62 -13.40 -13.63 -31.54
C LEU A 62 -13.24 -13.17 -30.09
N SER A 63 -12.31 -13.79 -29.33
CA SER A 63 -12.04 -13.38 -27.93
C SER A 63 -11.55 -11.93 -27.88
N VAL A 64 -10.54 -11.55 -28.68
CA VAL A 64 -10.02 -10.17 -28.71
C VAL A 64 -11.13 -9.18 -29.08
N ARG A 65 -11.99 -9.53 -30.06
CA ARG A 65 -13.12 -8.67 -30.44
C ARG A 65 -14.11 -8.50 -29.30
N ALA A 66 -14.49 -9.59 -28.65
CA ALA A 66 -15.42 -9.57 -27.52
C ALA A 66 -14.83 -8.80 -26.33
N ASP A 67 -13.51 -8.94 -26.07
CA ASP A 67 -12.82 -8.20 -25.01
C ASP A 67 -12.82 -6.69 -25.26
N ILE A 68 -12.60 -6.25 -26.53
CA ILE A 68 -12.65 -4.84 -26.89
C ILE A 68 -14.06 -4.25 -26.63
N GLU A 69 -15.12 -4.95 -27.03
CA GLU A 69 -16.49 -4.49 -26.81
C GLU A 69 -16.84 -4.53 -25.31
N HIS A 70 -16.46 -5.61 -24.60
CA HIS A 70 -16.71 -5.73 -23.18
C HIS A 70 -16.05 -4.61 -22.36
N ILE A 71 -14.78 -4.29 -22.65
CA ILE A 71 -14.08 -3.18 -21.97
C ILE A 71 -14.80 -1.85 -22.24
N LYS A 72 -15.26 -1.59 -23.45
CA LYS A 72 -16.00 -0.36 -23.79
C LYS A 72 -17.33 -0.24 -23.07
N ASP A 73 -18.06 -1.35 -22.96
CA ASP A 73 -19.36 -1.41 -22.30
C ASP A 73 -19.22 -1.30 -20.79
N ALA A 74 -18.21 -1.96 -20.22
CA ALA A 74 -17.94 -1.96 -18.78
C ALA A 74 -17.44 -0.60 -18.26
N LEU A 75 -16.77 0.21 -19.08
CA LEU A 75 -16.38 1.59 -18.76
C LEU A 75 -17.59 2.52 -18.57
N GLY A 76 -18.59 2.03 -17.85
CA GLY A 76 -19.89 2.62 -17.60
C GLY A 76 -19.89 4.01 -16.94
N SER A 77 -20.67 4.20 -15.92
CA SER A 77 -21.02 5.48 -15.31
C SER A 77 -20.12 5.91 -14.15
N GLU A 78 -19.18 5.10 -13.70
CA GLU A 78 -18.37 5.38 -12.53
C GLU A 78 -17.21 6.35 -12.80
N ARG A 79 -16.96 7.22 -11.83
CA ARG A 79 -15.84 8.16 -11.87
C ARG A 79 -14.62 7.51 -11.22
N TRP A 80 -13.55 7.35 -12.00
CA TRP A 80 -12.31 6.77 -11.47
C TRP A 80 -11.49 7.78 -10.65
N PRO A 81 -10.83 7.31 -9.58
CA PRO A 81 -9.90 8.15 -8.84
C PRO A 81 -8.67 8.49 -9.71
N PRO A 82 -8.00 9.62 -9.42
CA PRO A 82 -6.74 9.96 -10.08
C PRO A 82 -5.69 8.85 -9.89
N GLY A 83 -4.92 8.56 -10.93
CA GLY A 83 -3.91 7.50 -10.93
C GLY A 83 -3.87 6.75 -12.25
N THR A 84 -4.13 5.46 -12.23
CA THR A 84 -4.22 4.60 -13.42
C THR A 84 -5.35 3.59 -13.23
N ILE A 85 -6.09 3.28 -14.28
CA ILE A 85 -6.98 2.13 -14.32
C ILE A 85 -6.23 0.99 -15.01
N ALA A 86 -6.11 -0.15 -14.33
CA ALA A 86 -5.66 -1.40 -14.94
C ALA A 86 -6.88 -2.28 -15.22
N ILE A 87 -7.03 -2.74 -16.47
CA ILE A 87 -8.13 -3.59 -16.91
C ILE A 87 -7.55 -4.88 -17.50
N PHE A 88 -8.08 -6.00 -17.04
CA PHE A 88 -7.74 -7.32 -17.54
C PHE A 88 -9.02 -8.02 -18.03
N SER A 89 -9.04 -8.46 -19.28
CA SER A 89 -10.21 -9.10 -19.89
C SER A 89 -9.83 -10.34 -20.68
N CYS A 90 -10.59 -11.41 -20.51
CA CYS A 90 -10.57 -12.61 -21.33
C CYS A 90 -12.00 -13.14 -21.47
N SER A 91 -12.76 -12.62 -22.44
CA SER A 91 -14.17 -12.92 -22.63
C SER A 91 -14.44 -14.39 -22.85
N GLY A 92 -13.51 -15.12 -23.47
CA GLY A 92 -13.64 -16.57 -23.67
C GLY A 92 -13.54 -17.39 -22.37
N ARG A 93 -13.21 -16.76 -21.24
CA ARG A 93 -13.12 -17.37 -19.90
C ARG A 93 -13.97 -16.63 -18.86
N ASP A 94 -14.83 -15.74 -19.29
CA ASP A 94 -15.66 -14.90 -18.41
C ASP A 94 -14.84 -14.17 -17.34
N PHE A 95 -13.66 -13.69 -17.74
CA PHE A 95 -12.73 -13.02 -16.85
C PHE A 95 -12.68 -11.53 -17.17
N TYR A 96 -13.05 -10.71 -16.21
CA TYR A 96 -12.93 -9.25 -16.25
C TYR A 96 -12.56 -8.72 -14.89
N GLN A 97 -11.50 -7.92 -14.83
CA GLN A 97 -11.07 -7.25 -13.62
C GLN A 97 -10.68 -5.81 -13.93
N GLU A 98 -11.21 -4.89 -13.13
CA GLU A 98 -10.86 -3.47 -13.19
C GLU A 98 -10.27 -3.04 -11.86
N ILE A 99 -9.05 -2.47 -11.88
CA ILE A 99 -8.30 -2.12 -10.68
C ILE A 99 -7.82 -0.67 -10.77
N PRO A 100 -8.30 0.22 -9.90
CA PRO A 100 -7.75 1.55 -9.78
C PRO A 100 -6.39 1.48 -9.06
N LEU A 101 -5.34 1.91 -9.74
CA LEU A 101 -4.00 2.04 -9.18
C LEU A 101 -3.76 3.50 -8.76
N PRO A 102 -3.23 3.75 -7.56
CA PRO A 102 -3.10 5.11 -7.02
C PRO A 102 -1.94 5.91 -7.66
N ARG A 103 -1.06 5.25 -8.42
CA ARG A 103 0.05 5.90 -9.13
C ARG A 103 -0.13 5.85 -10.65
N ARG A 104 0.63 6.73 -11.31
CA ARG A 104 0.66 6.80 -12.77
C ARG A 104 1.51 5.67 -13.32
N VAL A 105 0.90 4.84 -14.15
CA VAL A 105 1.56 3.88 -15.03
C VAL A 105 1.47 4.42 -16.45
N ARG A 106 2.45 4.09 -17.28
CA ARG A 106 2.42 4.44 -18.71
C ARG A 106 1.18 3.83 -19.37
N ASP A 107 0.48 4.65 -20.18
CA ASP A 107 -0.63 4.18 -21.00
C ASP A 107 -0.14 3.09 -21.95
N GLN A 108 -0.75 1.92 -21.90
CA GLN A 108 -0.40 0.78 -22.74
C GLN A 108 -1.53 -0.23 -22.82
N VAL A 109 -1.57 -0.95 -23.90
CA VAL A 109 -2.43 -2.12 -24.09
C VAL A 109 -1.60 -3.26 -24.65
N MET A 110 -1.83 -4.47 -24.16
CA MET A 110 -1.17 -5.69 -24.60
C MET A 110 -2.17 -6.83 -24.68
N VAL A 111 -1.97 -7.70 -25.65
CA VAL A 111 -2.71 -8.96 -25.79
C VAL A 111 -1.69 -10.09 -25.72
N ASP A 112 -1.81 -10.96 -24.73
CA ASP A 112 -0.87 -12.06 -24.48
C ASP A 112 -1.62 -13.27 -23.93
N ALA A 113 -0.92 -14.41 -23.76
CA ALA A 113 -1.45 -15.63 -23.16
C ALA A 113 -1.72 -15.51 -21.64
N ALA A 114 -1.17 -14.49 -20.99
CA ALA A 114 -1.33 -14.21 -19.57
C ALA A 114 -1.53 -12.70 -19.31
N PRO A 115 -2.17 -12.32 -18.18
CA PRO A 115 -2.29 -10.92 -17.80
C PRO A 115 -0.93 -10.25 -17.62
N LEU A 116 -0.76 -9.04 -18.17
CA LEU A 116 0.41 -8.21 -17.93
C LEU A 116 0.35 -7.58 -16.54
N ALA A 117 0.60 -8.39 -15.52
CA ALA A 117 0.48 -7.95 -14.12
C ALA A 117 1.69 -7.12 -13.62
N ARG A 118 2.85 -7.19 -14.30
CA ARG A 118 4.10 -6.53 -13.84
C ARG A 118 3.95 -5.03 -13.50
N PRO A 119 3.33 -4.16 -14.31
CA PRO A 119 3.17 -2.75 -13.97
C PRO A 119 2.27 -2.54 -12.74
N MET A 120 1.23 -3.36 -12.58
CA MET A 120 0.36 -3.35 -11.41
C MET A 120 1.14 -3.77 -10.15
N LEU A 121 1.90 -4.87 -10.21
CA LEU A 121 2.70 -5.37 -9.10
C LEU A 121 3.78 -4.37 -8.69
N ALA A 122 4.40 -3.68 -9.64
CA ALA A 122 5.37 -2.62 -9.33
C ALA A 122 4.73 -1.50 -8.52
N VAL A 123 3.55 -1.01 -8.95
CA VAL A 123 2.81 0.03 -8.22
C VAL A 123 2.36 -0.45 -6.84
N LEU A 124 1.88 -1.68 -6.73
CA LEU A 124 1.40 -2.23 -5.45
C LEU A 124 2.55 -2.57 -4.50
N GLY A 125 3.69 -3.04 -5.01
CA GLY A 125 4.91 -3.29 -4.24
C GLY A 125 5.54 -2.01 -3.67
N GLU A 126 5.21 -0.84 -4.21
CA GLU A 126 5.61 0.45 -3.68
C GLU A 126 4.80 0.91 -2.45
N TYR A 127 3.70 0.22 -2.10
CA TYR A 127 2.87 0.60 -0.95
C TYR A 127 3.09 -0.36 0.22
N TYR A 128 3.71 0.16 1.25
CA TYR A 128 3.79 -0.53 2.53
C TYR A 128 2.44 -0.51 3.24
N ARG A 129 2.01 -1.67 3.70
CA ARG A 129 0.93 -1.77 4.66
C ARG A 129 1.48 -1.37 6.02
N SER A 130 1.11 -0.18 6.47
CA SER A 130 1.74 0.45 7.61
C SER A 130 0.84 0.36 8.85
N CYS A 131 1.43 -0.03 9.97
CA CYS A 131 0.83 0.11 11.29
C CYS A 131 1.20 1.51 11.83
N VAL A 132 0.21 2.34 12.12
CA VAL A 132 0.41 3.68 12.68
C VAL A 132 -0.06 3.66 14.13
N LEU A 133 0.85 3.88 15.04
CA LEU A 133 0.60 3.98 16.49
C LEU A 133 0.78 5.42 16.93
N VAL A 134 -0.14 5.96 17.73
CA VAL A 134 0.11 7.19 18.50
C VAL A 134 -0.01 6.82 19.99
N VAL A 135 1.04 7.06 20.75
CA VAL A 135 1.13 6.58 22.14
C VAL A 135 1.37 7.72 23.11
N ASN A 136 0.64 7.69 24.21
CA ASN A 136 0.93 8.44 25.43
C ASN A 136 0.86 7.50 26.65
N ARG A 137 0.90 8.03 27.86
CA ARG A 137 0.95 7.23 29.11
C ARG A 137 -0.33 6.46 29.42
N GLU A 138 -1.44 6.78 28.76
CA GLU A 138 -2.77 6.25 29.08
C GLU A 138 -3.48 5.61 27.89
N ARG A 139 -3.16 6.08 26.70
CA ARG A 139 -3.90 5.73 25.48
C ARG A 139 -2.95 5.52 24.32
N ALA A 140 -3.26 4.51 23.53
CA ALA A 140 -2.52 4.17 22.33
C ALA A 140 -3.46 3.66 21.24
N PRO A 141 -4.09 4.56 20.48
CA PRO A 141 -4.82 4.16 19.26
C PRO A 141 -3.86 3.68 18.18
N VAL A 142 -4.29 2.67 17.45
CA VAL A 142 -3.56 2.00 16.39
C VAL A 142 -4.40 2.01 15.13
N TRP A 143 -3.80 2.42 14.04
CA TRP A 143 -4.43 2.43 12.73
C TRP A 143 -3.65 1.57 11.73
N GLU A 144 -4.38 0.93 10.85
CA GLU A 144 -3.88 0.44 9.59
C GLU A 144 -3.85 1.60 8.60
N MET A 145 -2.74 1.78 7.91
CA MET A 145 -2.64 2.69 6.78
C MET A 145 -2.13 1.93 5.56
N TYR A 146 -2.92 1.94 4.50
CA TYR A 146 -2.56 1.37 3.21
C TYR A 146 -3.03 2.31 2.09
N GLN A 147 -2.12 2.65 1.20
CA GLN A 147 -2.34 3.71 0.21
C GLN A 147 -2.70 5.03 0.92
N ASP A 148 -3.81 5.67 0.54
CA ASP A 148 -4.29 6.92 1.16
C ASP A 148 -5.38 6.68 2.21
N GLN A 149 -5.67 5.42 2.54
CA GLN A 149 -6.71 5.05 3.50
C GLN A 149 -6.10 4.75 4.86
N MET A 150 -6.76 5.24 5.90
CA MET A 150 -6.39 5.00 7.29
C MET A 150 -7.62 4.55 8.06
N ARG A 151 -7.53 3.39 8.72
CA ARG A 151 -8.61 2.76 9.49
C ARG A 151 -8.11 2.42 10.88
N GLU A 152 -8.84 2.82 11.92
CA GLU A 152 -8.54 2.40 13.28
C GLU A 152 -8.81 0.89 13.43
N VAL A 153 -7.83 0.18 13.97
CA VAL A 153 -7.88 -1.29 14.13
C VAL A 153 -7.94 -1.68 15.59
N GLU A 154 -7.32 -0.89 16.48
CA GLU A 154 -7.24 -1.19 17.90
C GLU A 154 -7.04 0.11 18.69
N THR A 155 -7.46 0.14 19.95
CA THR A 155 -7.08 1.20 20.89
C THR A 155 -6.79 0.59 22.26
N VAL A 156 -5.56 0.69 22.70
CA VAL A 156 -5.16 0.28 24.05
C VAL A 156 -5.37 1.45 25.00
N THR A 157 -6.15 1.25 26.07
CA THR A 157 -6.41 2.28 27.08
C THR A 157 -6.19 1.70 28.47
N ASP A 158 -5.37 2.39 29.26
CA ASP A 158 -5.10 2.06 30.66
C ASP A 158 -5.14 3.37 31.47
N PRO A 159 -6.31 3.80 31.95
CA PRO A 159 -6.45 5.09 32.62
C PRO A 159 -5.58 5.19 33.86
N LEU A 160 -4.81 6.26 33.98
CA LEU A 160 -4.04 6.55 35.16
C LEU A 160 -4.98 6.81 36.34
N ARG A 161 -4.90 6.02 37.38
CA ARG A 161 -5.63 6.27 38.63
C ARG A 161 -5.08 7.54 39.25
N GLN A 162 -5.87 8.61 39.26
CA GLN A 162 -5.55 9.81 40.01
C GLN A 162 -5.46 9.45 41.50
N ALA A 163 -4.29 9.64 42.06
CA ALA A 163 -4.14 9.50 43.51
C ALA A 163 -4.88 10.65 44.20
N GLY A 164 -5.82 10.28 45.08
CA GLY A 164 -6.57 11.25 45.86
C GLY A 164 -5.66 12.19 46.67
N ASN A 165 -6.15 13.41 46.84
CA ASN A 165 -5.55 14.58 47.47
C ASN A 165 -5.03 14.33 48.90
N THR A 166 -3.81 13.78 49.07
CA THR A 166 -3.13 13.73 50.35
C THR A 166 -1.73 14.32 50.24
N ARG A 167 -1.58 15.51 50.81
CA ARG A 167 -0.34 16.29 50.87
C ARG A 167 0.75 15.58 51.69
N THR A 168 1.99 15.75 51.24
CA THR A 168 3.27 15.48 51.89
C THR A 168 3.71 14.00 52.05
N ARG A 169 4.90 13.67 51.58
CA ARG A 169 5.59 12.37 51.47
C ARG A 169 4.95 11.34 50.51
N ALA A 170 3.81 11.68 49.92
CA ALA A 170 3.12 10.85 48.94
C ALA A 170 3.58 11.13 47.52
N GLU A 171 4.21 12.28 47.22
CA GLU A 171 4.54 12.73 45.88
C GLU A 171 5.49 11.77 45.16
N ASP A 172 6.59 11.34 45.84
CA ASP A 172 7.53 10.37 45.28
C ASP A 172 6.88 8.99 45.06
N ARG A 173 5.98 8.58 45.97
CA ARG A 173 5.27 7.30 45.85
C ARG A 173 4.18 7.37 44.74
N ILE A 174 3.57 8.53 44.56
CA ILE A 174 2.58 8.77 43.52
C ILE A 174 3.27 8.78 42.16
N GLN A 175 4.40 9.50 42.05
CA GLN A 175 5.19 9.54 40.82
C GLN A 175 5.68 8.15 40.43
N ASN A 176 6.25 7.37 41.36
CA ASN A 176 6.69 6.00 41.12
C ASN A 176 5.53 5.07 40.67
N ARG A 177 4.31 5.26 41.20
CA ARG A 177 3.12 4.50 40.75
C ARG A 177 2.69 4.87 39.36
N VAL A 178 2.67 6.17 39.03
CA VAL A 178 2.34 6.66 37.69
C VAL A 178 3.36 6.13 36.68
N ASP A 179 4.63 6.19 37.00
CA ASP A 179 5.70 5.69 36.14
C ASP A 179 5.60 4.16 35.91
N GLU A 180 5.25 3.40 36.98
CA GLU A 180 5.08 1.94 36.84
C GLU A 180 3.80 1.58 36.06
N GLN A 181 2.72 2.36 36.18
CA GLN A 181 1.52 2.20 35.37
C GLN A 181 1.80 2.51 33.90
N SER A 182 2.53 3.61 33.62
CA SER A 182 2.94 3.97 32.26
C SER A 182 3.80 2.88 31.60
N LYS A 183 4.78 2.33 32.36
CA LYS A 183 5.59 1.21 31.87
C LYS A 183 4.76 -0.04 31.58
N ARG A 184 3.75 -0.33 32.40
CA ARG A 184 2.82 -1.45 32.16
C ARG A 184 1.99 -1.22 30.90
N HIS A 185 1.48 -0.01 30.74
CA HIS A 185 0.77 0.40 29.54
C HIS A 185 1.64 0.22 28.28
N PHE A 186 2.85 0.75 28.27
CA PHE A 186 3.77 0.64 27.15
C PHE A 186 4.15 -0.82 26.81
N ARG A 187 4.32 -1.69 27.83
CA ARG A 187 4.55 -3.13 27.58
C ARG A 187 3.34 -3.78 26.92
N ARG A 188 2.12 -3.43 27.37
CA ARG A 188 0.88 -3.94 26.76
C ARG A 188 0.73 -3.46 25.33
N VAL A 189 0.98 -2.17 25.07
CA VAL A 189 0.98 -1.62 23.70
C VAL A 189 1.99 -2.36 22.84
N ALA A 190 3.22 -2.58 23.32
CA ALA A 190 4.23 -3.31 22.57
C ALA A 190 3.80 -4.75 22.24
N GLN A 191 3.10 -5.44 23.15
CA GLN A 191 2.55 -6.79 22.90
C GLN A 191 1.45 -6.77 21.83
N VAL A 192 0.53 -5.80 21.88
CA VAL A 192 -0.52 -5.64 20.87
C VAL A 192 0.09 -5.36 19.50
N ILE A 193 1.07 -4.46 19.42
CA ILE A 193 1.77 -4.16 18.17
C ILE A 193 2.52 -5.38 17.64
N ASP A 194 3.20 -6.17 18.48
CA ASP A 194 3.87 -7.40 18.06
C ASP A 194 2.87 -8.40 17.48
N GLN A 195 1.73 -8.58 18.12
CA GLN A 195 0.69 -9.46 17.63
C GLN A 195 0.14 -8.99 16.28
N LEU A 196 -0.23 -7.72 16.14
CA LEU A 196 -0.73 -7.15 14.89
C LEU A 196 0.29 -7.29 13.73
N LEU A 197 1.56 -6.98 13.99
CA LEU A 197 2.62 -7.09 12.97
C LEU A 197 2.88 -8.54 12.53
N ARG A 198 2.65 -9.53 13.40
CA ARG A 198 2.79 -10.96 13.07
C ARG A 198 1.57 -11.52 12.36
N THR A 199 0.35 -11.12 12.78
CA THR A 199 -0.90 -11.71 12.31
C THR A 199 -1.39 -11.06 11.02
N ASP A 200 -1.31 -9.74 10.94
CA ASP A 200 -1.98 -8.96 9.88
C ASP A 200 -1.04 -8.55 8.72
N GLY A 201 0.25 -8.93 8.79
CA GLY A 201 1.19 -8.75 7.69
C GLY A 201 1.52 -7.29 7.39
N TYR A 202 1.67 -6.45 8.42
CA TYR A 202 2.17 -5.08 8.24
C TYR A 202 3.67 -5.08 7.92
N ASP A 203 4.07 -4.24 6.99
CA ASP A 203 5.45 -4.12 6.53
C ASP A 203 6.28 -3.23 7.46
N VAL A 204 5.71 -2.11 7.89
CA VAL A 204 6.38 -1.08 8.70
C VAL A 204 5.51 -0.56 9.84
N LEU A 205 6.17 -0.04 10.87
CA LEU A 205 5.57 0.63 12.02
C LEU A 205 5.93 2.12 11.98
N VAL A 206 4.93 2.99 12.12
CA VAL A 206 5.12 4.44 12.31
C VAL A 206 4.61 4.82 13.69
N VAL A 207 5.40 5.53 14.49
CA VAL A 207 5.07 5.82 15.89
C VAL A 207 4.99 7.31 16.14
N GLY A 208 3.81 7.78 16.56
CA GLY A 208 3.53 9.14 17.02
C GLY A 208 3.50 9.24 18.54
N GLY A 209 3.88 10.39 19.08
CA GLY A 209 3.82 10.69 20.51
C GLY A 209 4.69 11.87 20.91
N HIS A 210 4.69 12.21 22.18
CA HIS A 210 5.63 13.20 22.72
C HIS A 210 7.04 12.59 22.87
N ALA A 211 8.08 13.37 22.65
CA ALA A 211 9.46 12.89 22.63
C ALA A 211 9.88 12.11 23.89
N CYS A 212 9.44 12.55 25.09
CA CYS A 212 9.72 11.86 26.35
C CYS A 212 9.03 10.49 26.42
N GLU A 213 7.77 10.41 25.99
CA GLU A 213 6.98 9.20 26.00
C GLU A 213 7.49 8.19 24.96
N LEU A 214 7.83 8.68 23.75
CA LEU A 214 8.50 7.86 22.73
C LEU A 214 9.81 7.27 23.24
N GLY A 215 10.63 8.07 23.94
CA GLY A 215 11.89 7.57 24.52
C GLY A 215 11.67 6.46 25.55
N GLU A 216 10.64 6.54 26.39
CA GLU A 216 10.26 5.50 27.34
C GLU A 216 9.68 4.28 26.65
N PHE A 217 8.79 4.47 25.68
CA PHE A 217 8.17 3.40 24.89
C PHE A 217 9.23 2.60 24.12
N PHE A 218 10.14 3.27 23.42
CA PHE A 218 11.20 2.60 22.67
C PHE A 218 12.15 1.76 23.54
N ARG A 219 12.40 2.13 24.79
CA ARG A 219 13.19 1.30 25.70
C ARG A 219 12.53 -0.04 26.01
N LEU A 220 11.18 -0.08 25.97
CA LEU A 220 10.38 -1.26 26.26
C LEU A 220 10.00 -2.06 25.01
N LEU A 221 10.18 -1.47 23.82
CA LEU A 221 9.87 -2.11 22.56
C LEU A 221 10.91 -3.20 22.26
N PRO A 222 10.51 -4.44 21.90
CA PRO A 222 11.41 -5.50 21.45
C PRO A 222 12.31 -5.06 20.29
N HIS A 223 13.55 -5.59 20.26
CA HIS A 223 14.52 -5.22 19.23
C HIS A 223 14.01 -5.46 17.79
N GLU A 224 13.31 -6.57 17.57
CA GLU A 224 12.73 -6.93 16.29
C GLU A 224 11.72 -5.90 15.80
N LEU A 225 10.90 -5.36 16.69
CA LEU A 225 9.93 -4.32 16.38
C LEU A 225 10.58 -2.96 16.11
N ARG A 226 11.69 -2.66 16.81
CA ARG A 226 12.46 -1.41 16.55
C ARG A 226 12.99 -1.38 15.12
N GLY A 227 13.42 -2.52 14.58
CA GLY A 227 13.89 -2.65 13.19
C GLY A 227 12.80 -2.41 12.14
N ARG A 228 11.51 -2.51 12.53
CA ARG A 228 10.37 -2.24 11.66
C ARG A 228 9.88 -0.81 11.72
N VAL A 229 10.41 0.02 12.61
CA VAL A 229 10.00 1.43 12.74
C VAL A 229 10.54 2.24 11.57
N ALA A 230 9.65 2.69 10.71
CA ALA A 230 9.98 3.55 9.57
C ALA A 230 10.33 4.98 10.01
N GLY A 231 9.75 5.45 11.12
CA GLY A 231 10.03 6.76 11.67
C GLY A 231 9.03 7.17 12.76
N THR A 232 9.26 8.37 13.31
CA THR A 232 8.45 8.92 14.40
C THR A 232 7.96 10.33 14.06
N PHE A 233 6.85 10.73 14.68
CA PHE A 233 6.29 12.08 14.56
C PHE A 233 5.68 12.54 15.89
N TRP A 234 5.53 13.85 16.01
CA TRP A 234 4.86 14.41 17.16
C TRP A 234 3.33 14.29 17.01
N ALA A 235 2.65 13.74 18.00
CA ALA A 235 1.20 13.69 18.10
C ALA A 235 0.74 13.44 19.53
N ASP A 236 -0.46 13.90 19.85
CA ASP A 236 -1.19 13.56 21.07
C ASP A 236 -2.42 12.72 20.70
N PRO A 237 -2.59 11.50 21.27
CA PRO A 237 -3.75 10.65 20.99
C PRO A 237 -5.10 11.30 21.29
N ALA A 238 -5.14 12.29 22.18
CA ALA A 238 -6.39 12.95 22.59
C ALA A 238 -6.69 14.24 21.79
N ALA A 239 -5.65 14.91 21.27
CA ALA A 239 -5.78 16.24 20.70
C ALA A 239 -5.50 16.31 19.19
N THR A 240 -4.63 15.44 18.67
CA THR A 240 -4.24 15.50 17.25
C THR A 240 -5.32 14.92 16.34
N PRO A 241 -5.82 15.68 15.35
CA PRO A 241 -6.81 15.16 14.40
C PRO A 241 -6.26 13.99 13.57
N VAL A 242 -7.10 12.98 13.30
CA VAL A 242 -6.72 11.79 12.51
C VAL A 242 -6.18 12.17 11.12
N ALA A 243 -6.70 13.22 10.50
CA ALA A 243 -6.20 13.71 9.22
C ALA A 243 -4.75 14.22 9.27
N GLU A 244 -4.32 14.78 10.40
CA GLU A 244 -2.95 15.23 10.63
C GLU A 244 -2.03 14.05 10.92
N ILE A 245 -2.47 13.10 11.76
CA ILE A 245 -1.78 11.83 12.00
C ILE A 245 -1.52 11.12 10.67
N ARG A 246 -2.55 11.01 9.82
CA ARG A 246 -2.43 10.40 8.50
C ARG A 246 -1.38 11.08 7.63
N ARG A 247 -1.42 12.43 7.54
CA ARG A 247 -0.47 13.21 6.74
C ARG A 247 0.97 13.00 7.19
N SER A 248 1.20 13.03 8.50
CA SER A 248 2.52 12.81 9.09
C SER A 248 3.03 11.40 8.83
N ALA A 249 2.18 10.40 9.04
CA ALA A 249 2.53 9.00 8.78
C ALA A 249 2.82 8.74 7.30
N GLN A 250 2.01 9.29 6.37
CA GLN A 250 2.25 9.18 4.93
C GLN A 250 3.61 9.77 4.53
N GLY A 251 3.96 10.94 5.06
CA GLY A 251 5.27 11.55 4.79
C GLY A 251 6.43 10.66 5.22
N ILE A 252 6.34 10.03 6.40
CA ILE A 252 7.36 9.12 6.93
C ILE A 252 7.47 7.87 6.06
N VAL A 253 6.34 7.23 5.72
CA VAL A 253 6.34 6.03 4.88
C VAL A 253 6.94 6.31 3.50
N GLN A 254 6.62 7.46 2.90
CA GLN A 254 7.19 7.86 1.62
C GLN A 254 8.71 8.10 1.69
N CYS A 255 9.20 8.69 2.77
CA CYS A 255 10.66 8.84 2.98
C CYS A 255 11.31 7.48 3.14
N TYR A 256 10.76 6.61 3.97
CA TYR A 256 11.26 5.25 4.18
C TYR A 256 11.32 4.45 2.86
N GLN A 257 10.28 4.53 2.03
CA GLN A 257 10.24 3.88 0.71
C GLN A 257 11.41 4.34 -0.17
N ARG A 258 11.61 5.67 -0.30
CA ARG A 258 12.71 6.22 -1.11
C ARG A 258 14.08 5.77 -0.61
N GLU A 259 14.26 5.69 0.71
CA GLU A 259 15.51 5.20 1.29
C GLU A 259 15.75 3.73 0.99
N GLN A 260 14.69 2.88 1.03
CA GLN A 260 14.81 1.47 0.68
C GLN A 260 15.11 1.28 -0.81
N ASP A 261 14.42 2.03 -1.68
CA ASP A 261 14.65 2.00 -3.12
C ASP A 261 16.10 2.41 -3.45
N GLN A 262 16.61 3.47 -2.81
CA GLN A 262 17.99 3.91 -2.99
C GLN A 262 18.99 2.85 -2.52
N ARG A 263 18.78 2.24 -1.37
CA ARG A 263 19.63 1.15 -0.87
C ARG A 263 19.68 -0.04 -1.82
N LEU A 264 18.53 -0.41 -2.40
CA LEU A 264 18.47 -1.48 -3.40
C LEU A 264 19.25 -1.13 -4.67
N VAL A 265 19.13 0.10 -5.15
CA VAL A 265 19.91 0.59 -6.30
C VAL A 265 21.40 0.56 -5.98
N ASP A 266 21.81 1.06 -4.82
CA ASP A 266 23.23 1.07 -4.41
C ASP A 266 23.79 -0.36 -4.31
N GLN A 267 23.03 -1.31 -3.72
CA GLN A 267 23.41 -2.71 -3.66
C GLN A 267 23.55 -3.35 -5.04
N LEU A 268 22.62 -3.05 -5.97
CA LEU A 268 22.69 -3.54 -7.34
C LEU A 268 23.91 -3.00 -8.07
N LEU A 269 24.24 -1.73 -7.88
CA LEU A 269 25.44 -1.10 -8.46
C LEU A 269 26.73 -1.72 -7.91
N GLU A 270 26.79 -1.98 -6.60
CA GLU A 270 27.93 -2.67 -5.97
C GLU A 270 28.10 -4.10 -6.51
N LEU A 271 27.01 -4.86 -6.62
CA LEU A 271 27.03 -6.22 -7.18
C LEU A 271 27.48 -6.21 -8.65
N ALA A 272 27.00 -5.25 -9.44
CA ALA A 272 27.41 -5.10 -10.83
C ALA A 272 28.90 -4.72 -10.95
N ALA A 273 29.40 -3.83 -10.10
CA ALA A 273 30.80 -3.44 -10.07
C ALA A 273 31.72 -4.59 -9.64
N ALA A 274 31.23 -5.51 -8.79
CA ALA A 274 31.96 -6.71 -8.36
C ALA A 274 31.91 -7.87 -9.38
N GLY A 275 31.33 -7.66 -10.58
CA GLY A 275 31.20 -8.70 -11.61
C GLY A 275 30.15 -9.75 -11.29
N GLY A 276 29.20 -9.46 -10.39
CA GLY A 276 28.09 -10.33 -10.02
C GLY A 276 26.99 -10.40 -11.09
N PRO A 277 25.94 -11.24 -10.88
CA PRO A 277 24.88 -11.49 -11.85
C PRO A 277 23.86 -10.35 -12.02
N ALA A 278 24.21 -9.12 -11.64
CA ALA A 278 23.34 -7.96 -11.82
C ALA A 278 23.34 -7.52 -13.30
N ALA A 279 22.22 -7.74 -14.00
CA ALA A 279 22.03 -7.23 -15.36
C ALA A 279 21.70 -5.74 -15.30
N LEU A 280 22.66 -4.90 -15.65
CA LEU A 280 22.41 -3.50 -16.00
C LEU A 280 21.75 -3.45 -17.37
N GLY A 281 20.56 -2.82 -17.49
CA GLY A 281 19.86 -2.67 -18.76
C GLY A 281 20.67 -1.85 -19.76
N PRO A 282 20.31 -1.87 -21.08
CA PRO A 282 21.01 -1.16 -22.13
C PRO A 282 20.86 0.36 -21.92
N GLY A 283 21.80 0.98 -21.25
CA GLY A 283 21.82 2.42 -20.92
C GLY A 283 22.74 2.76 -19.77
N PHE A 284 23.18 1.79 -19.03
CA PHE A 284 24.25 1.93 -18.04
C PHE A 284 25.57 1.42 -18.64
N ARG A 285 26.22 2.27 -19.37
CA ARG A 285 27.65 2.19 -19.72
C ARG A 285 28.35 3.41 -19.19
#